data_d9e90ed434fe2294fbf158a82f7336e0
#
_entry.id   d9e90ed434fe2294fbf158a82f7336e0
#
_cell.length_a   1.000
_cell.length_b   1.000
_cell.length_c   1.000
_cell.angle_alpha   90.00
_cell.angle_beta   90.00
_cell.angle_gamma   90.00
#
_symmetry.space_group_name_H-M   'P 1'
#
loop_
_entity.id
_entity.type
_entity.pdbx_description
1 polymer ?
#
loop_
_entity_poly.entity_id
_entity_poly.type
_entity_poly.pdbx_seq_one_letter_code
_entity_poly.pdbx_strand_id
1 'polypeptide(L)'
;LETLAAKNKAIGASLAELLETGAEALNTARKAGTPLDFSRFETVLRGLSGIRDETERMAPQIRLIQENDRALAGKIQSIIFVLLPTWREVMQTEIELREDGGPHELNIDGKKPETYHEEALKEAYRKLIAGLGEAITLGSEAARLRELADIGLQQLKREIGYLVPKAAATAAPEVRQSPLPPAE
;
A
#
# COMPACT_ATOMS: atom_id res chain seq x y z
N LEU A 1 -8.48 1.61 -1.70
CA LEU A 1 -7.29 1.78 -0.84
C LEU A 1 -7.67 2.00 0.64
N GLU A 2 -8.66 2.84 0.95
CA GLU A 2 -9.18 2.96 2.33
C GLU A 2 -9.64 1.62 2.91
N THR A 3 -10.22 0.76 2.08
CA THR A 3 -10.63 -0.60 2.47
C THR A 3 -9.48 -1.50 2.89
N LEU A 4 -8.27 -1.32 2.35
CA LEU A 4 -7.10 -2.15 2.70
C LEU A 4 -6.57 -1.80 4.09
N ALA A 5 -6.43 -0.50 4.41
CA ALA A 5 -6.03 -0.05 5.75
C ALA A 5 -7.05 -0.45 6.82
N ALA A 6 -8.36 -0.33 6.51
CA ALA A 6 -9.43 -0.76 7.41
C ALA A 6 -9.40 -2.27 7.64
N LYS A 7 -9.20 -3.07 6.60
CA LYS A 7 -9.06 -4.53 6.71
C LYS A 7 -7.83 -4.92 7.54
N ASN A 8 -6.69 -4.28 7.30
CA ASN A 8 -5.47 -4.54 8.07
C ASN A 8 -5.67 -4.23 9.57
N LYS A 9 -6.32 -3.11 9.88
CA LYS A 9 -6.68 -2.75 11.25
C LYS A 9 -7.63 -3.76 11.89
N ALA A 10 -8.65 -4.22 11.15
CA ALA A 10 -9.60 -5.22 11.64
C ALA A 10 -8.91 -6.57 11.92
N ILE A 11 -8.01 -7.02 11.05
CA ILE A 11 -7.20 -8.23 11.26
C ILE A 11 -6.35 -8.09 12.52
N GLY A 12 -5.66 -6.96 12.70
CA GLY A 12 -4.87 -6.69 13.91
C GLY A 12 -5.70 -6.76 15.19
N ALA A 13 -6.90 -6.18 15.19
CA ALA A 13 -7.83 -6.23 16.33
C ALA A 13 -8.29 -7.65 16.64
N SER A 14 -8.70 -8.43 15.61
CA SER A 14 -9.12 -9.82 15.79
C SER A 14 -7.98 -10.71 16.30
N LEU A 15 -6.74 -10.48 15.84
CA LEU A 15 -5.56 -11.20 16.33
C LEU A 15 -5.27 -10.87 17.81
N ALA A 16 -5.43 -9.61 18.22
CA ALA A 16 -5.26 -9.21 19.62
C ALA A 16 -6.28 -9.91 20.52
N GLU A 17 -7.55 -9.94 20.14
CA GLU A 17 -8.62 -10.63 20.87
C GLU A 17 -8.36 -12.13 20.99
N LEU A 18 -7.94 -12.79 19.90
CA LEU A 18 -7.60 -14.22 19.90
C LEU A 18 -6.40 -14.52 20.82
N LEU A 19 -5.39 -13.65 20.83
CA LEU A 19 -4.23 -13.80 21.69
C LEU A 19 -4.60 -13.65 23.18
N GLU A 20 -5.43 -12.67 23.52
CA GLU A 20 -5.91 -12.44 24.87
C GLU A 20 -6.73 -13.64 25.36
N THR A 21 -7.75 -14.05 24.59
CA THR A 21 -8.59 -15.23 24.91
C THR A 21 -7.75 -16.50 25.05
N GLY A 22 -6.79 -16.70 24.14
CA GLY A 22 -5.89 -17.85 24.19
C GLY A 22 -4.99 -17.86 25.42
N ALA A 23 -4.44 -16.70 25.81
CA ALA A 23 -3.61 -16.56 27.02
C ALA A 23 -4.43 -16.82 28.29
N GLU A 24 -5.66 -16.33 28.37
CA GLU A 24 -6.58 -16.57 29.48
C GLU A 24 -6.95 -18.04 29.60
N ALA A 25 -7.28 -18.70 28.49
CA ALA A 25 -7.58 -20.13 28.45
C ALA A 25 -6.38 -20.96 28.94
N LEU A 26 -5.17 -20.62 28.50
CA LEU A 26 -3.94 -21.28 28.95
C LEU A 26 -3.72 -21.12 30.46
N ASN A 27 -3.89 -19.92 30.99
CA ASN A 27 -3.73 -19.62 32.41
C ASN A 27 -4.79 -20.40 33.25
N THR A 28 -6.02 -20.45 32.75
CA THR A 28 -7.11 -21.17 33.45
C THR A 28 -6.82 -22.69 33.50
N ALA A 29 -6.41 -23.26 32.35
CA ALA A 29 -6.07 -24.67 32.26
C ALA A 29 -4.86 -25.06 33.16
N ARG A 30 -3.85 -24.19 33.27
CA ARG A 30 -2.72 -24.37 34.19
C ARG A 30 -3.15 -24.33 35.65
N LYS A 31 -4.01 -23.40 36.04
CA LYS A 31 -4.55 -23.30 37.40
C LYS A 31 -5.41 -24.50 37.79
N ALA A 32 -6.13 -25.06 36.82
CA ALA A 32 -6.94 -26.26 37.01
C ALA A 32 -6.11 -27.55 37.16
N GLY A 33 -4.78 -27.49 37.08
CA GLY A 33 -3.89 -28.64 37.24
C GLY A 33 -4.06 -29.71 36.17
N THR A 34 -4.56 -29.33 34.96
CA THR A 34 -4.79 -30.29 33.88
C THR A 34 -3.45 -30.86 33.41
N PRO A 35 -3.25 -32.16 33.35
CA PRO A 35 -1.99 -32.77 32.94
C PRO A 35 -1.87 -32.81 31.40
N LEU A 36 -1.86 -31.64 30.78
CA LEU A 36 -1.73 -31.48 29.34
C LEU A 36 -0.41 -30.81 28.99
N ASP A 37 0.21 -31.22 27.88
CA ASP A 37 1.34 -30.54 27.29
C ASP A 37 0.88 -29.28 26.54
N PHE A 38 1.08 -28.11 27.13
CA PHE A 38 0.70 -26.81 26.56
C PHE A 38 1.72 -26.25 25.59
N SER A 39 2.85 -26.91 25.36
CA SER A 39 3.98 -26.39 24.56
C SER A 39 3.56 -26.06 23.12
N ARG A 40 2.67 -26.89 22.55
CA ARG A 40 2.11 -26.66 21.20
C ARG A 40 1.21 -25.44 21.15
N PHE A 41 0.33 -25.26 22.14
CA PHE A 41 -0.56 -24.13 22.22
C PHE A 41 0.21 -22.82 22.40
N GLU A 42 1.23 -22.82 23.24
CA GLU A 42 2.14 -21.69 23.42
C GLU A 42 2.87 -21.35 22.12
N THR A 43 3.27 -22.36 21.35
CA THR A 43 3.92 -22.15 20.05
C THR A 43 2.97 -21.48 19.05
N VAL A 44 1.70 -21.89 19.03
CA VAL A 44 0.67 -21.25 18.18
C VAL A 44 0.43 -19.80 18.62
N LEU A 45 0.27 -19.54 19.92
CA LEU A 45 0.09 -18.18 20.45
C LEU A 45 1.29 -17.28 20.11
N ARG A 46 2.50 -17.79 20.21
CA ARG A 46 3.72 -17.06 19.83
C ARG A 46 3.73 -16.74 18.32
N GLY A 47 3.33 -17.69 17.48
CA GLY A 47 3.19 -17.48 16.05
C GLY A 47 2.14 -16.42 15.72
N LEU A 48 0.97 -16.46 16.37
CA LEU A 48 -0.08 -15.44 16.19
C LEU A 48 0.39 -14.05 16.66
N SER A 49 1.18 -13.98 17.74
CA SER A 49 1.80 -12.71 18.17
C SER A 49 2.74 -12.15 17.09
N GLY A 50 3.57 -12.99 16.48
CA GLY A 50 4.43 -12.57 15.37
C GLY A 50 3.63 -12.03 14.16
N ILE A 51 2.53 -12.69 13.82
CA ILE A 51 1.63 -12.23 12.74
C ILE A 51 0.99 -10.87 13.09
N ARG A 52 0.55 -10.68 14.33
CA ARG A 52 0.02 -9.38 14.78
C ARG A 52 1.06 -8.28 14.65
N ASP A 53 2.27 -8.51 15.17
CA ASP A 53 3.35 -7.55 15.15
C ASP A 53 3.75 -7.17 13.71
N GLU A 54 3.71 -8.13 12.76
CA GLU A 54 3.92 -7.88 11.34
C GLU A 54 2.77 -7.06 10.73
N THR A 55 1.52 -7.37 11.08
CA THR A 55 0.33 -6.63 10.65
C THR A 55 0.41 -5.16 11.10
N GLU A 56 0.86 -4.91 12.32
CA GLU A 56 1.08 -3.57 12.86
C GLU A 56 2.20 -2.82 12.10
N ARG A 57 3.30 -3.50 11.76
CA ARG A 57 4.39 -2.92 10.95
C ARG A 57 3.97 -2.57 9.52
N MET A 58 3.04 -3.32 8.94
CA MET A 58 2.52 -3.04 7.60
C MET A 58 1.60 -1.82 7.54
N ALA A 59 0.96 -1.44 8.64
CA ALA A 59 0.00 -0.33 8.67
C ALA A 59 0.59 1.01 8.19
N PRO A 60 1.76 1.49 8.64
CA PRO A 60 2.36 2.71 8.12
C PRO A 60 2.78 2.60 6.66
N GLN A 61 3.23 1.42 6.19
CA GLN A 61 3.59 1.19 4.80
C GLN A 61 2.36 1.31 3.88
N ILE A 62 1.23 0.74 4.27
CA ILE A 62 -0.05 0.87 3.55
C ILE A 62 -0.47 2.34 3.45
N ARG A 63 -0.34 3.12 4.53
CA ARG A 63 -0.65 4.56 4.52
C ARG A 63 0.26 5.32 3.56
N LEU A 64 1.55 5.06 3.59
CA LEU A 64 2.52 5.71 2.72
C LEU A 64 2.23 5.43 1.23
N ILE A 65 1.86 4.19 0.88
CA ILE A 65 1.42 3.83 -0.47
C ILE A 65 0.16 4.64 -0.86
N GLN A 66 -0.81 4.76 0.05
CA GLN A 66 -2.03 5.53 -0.20
C GLN A 66 -1.77 7.02 -0.40
N GLU A 67 -0.89 7.61 0.39
CA GLU A 67 -0.48 9.02 0.27
C GLU A 67 0.22 9.27 -1.06
N ASN A 68 1.15 8.40 -1.45
CA ASN A 68 1.83 8.49 -2.74
C ASN A 68 0.87 8.32 -3.92
N ASP A 69 -0.07 7.38 -3.84
CA ASP A 69 -1.08 7.20 -4.90
C ASP A 69 -1.98 8.43 -5.05
N ARG A 70 -2.37 9.08 -3.94
CA ARG A 70 -3.12 10.33 -3.97
C ARG A 70 -2.31 11.47 -4.58
N ALA A 71 -1.05 11.62 -4.18
CA ALA A 71 -0.16 12.63 -4.71
C ALA A 71 0.06 12.43 -6.23
N LEU A 72 0.29 11.19 -6.67
CA LEU A 72 0.43 10.85 -8.08
C LEU A 72 -0.85 11.16 -8.87
N ALA A 73 -2.01 10.76 -8.36
CA ALA A 73 -3.29 11.06 -9.00
C ALA A 73 -3.54 12.57 -9.12
N GLY A 74 -3.28 13.33 -8.06
CA GLY A 74 -3.36 14.80 -8.08
C GLY A 74 -2.41 15.43 -9.08
N LYS A 75 -1.19 14.91 -9.19
CA LYS A 75 -0.20 15.40 -10.17
C LYS A 75 -0.63 15.11 -11.60
N ILE A 76 -1.12 13.91 -11.89
CA ILE A 76 -1.66 13.55 -13.20
C ILE A 76 -2.85 14.45 -13.56
N GLN A 77 -3.77 14.68 -12.63
CA GLN A 77 -4.89 15.60 -12.85
C GLN A 77 -4.40 17.03 -13.16
N SER A 78 -3.43 17.54 -12.42
CA SER A 78 -2.82 18.85 -12.69
C SER A 78 -2.20 18.93 -14.10
N ILE A 79 -1.51 17.88 -14.53
CA ILE A 79 -0.94 17.82 -15.88
C ILE A 79 -2.05 17.85 -16.93
N ILE A 80 -3.08 17.02 -16.80
CA ILE A 80 -4.15 16.88 -17.79
C ILE A 80 -5.04 18.13 -17.85
N PHE A 81 -5.43 18.69 -16.71
CA PHE A 81 -6.45 19.73 -16.65
C PHE A 81 -5.89 21.16 -16.59
N VAL A 82 -4.61 21.31 -16.27
CA VAL A 82 -3.99 22.63 -16.14
C VAL A 82 -2.79 22.79 -17.09
N LEU A 83 -1.76 21.96 -16.95
CA LEU A 83 -0.50 22.17 -17.65
C LEU A 83 -0.60 21.95 -19.15
N LEU A 84 -1.27 20.87 -19.59
CA LEU A 84 -1.47 20.59 -21.02
C LEU A 84 -2.36 21.64 -21.72
N PRO A 85 -3.53 22.03 -21.18
CA PRO A 85 -4.32 23.12 -21.75
C PRO A 85 -3.56 24.45 -21.83
N THR A 86 -2.88 24.84 -20.74
CA THR A 86 -2.08 26.08 -20.73
C THR A 86 -0.97 26.04 -21.78
N TRP A 87 -0.25 24.93 -21.89
CA TRP A 87 0.76 24.76 -22.93
C TRP A 87 0.17 24.84 -24.33
N ARG A 88 -0.98 24.18 -24.57
CA ARG A 88 -1.69 24.21 -25.84
C ARG A 88 -2.14 25.63 -26.22
N GLU A 89 -2.69 26.37 -25.26
CA GLU A 89 -3.14 27.76 -25.46
C GLU A 89 -1.97 28.66 -25.87
N VAL A 90 -0.83 28.58 -25.15
CA VAL A 90 0.37 29.35 -25.48
C VAL A 90 0.91 28.97 -26.85
N MET A 91 0.93 27.67 -27.21
CA MET A 91 1.35 27.21 -28.54
C MET A 91 0.43 27.72 -29.65
N GLN A 92 -0.89 27.69 -29.43
CA GLN A 92 -1.86 28.16 -30.40
C GLN A 92 -1.71 29.67 -30.63
N THR A 93 -1.56 30.44 -29.59
CA THR A 93 -1.29 31.90 -29.68
C THR A 93 -0.02 32.19 -30.48
N GLU A 94 1.06 31.42 -30.24
CA GLU A 94 2.32 31.58 -30.98
C GLU A 94 2.16 31.25 -32.49
N ILE A 95 1.36 30.25 -32.82
CA ILE A 95 1.08 29.88 -34.22
C ILE A 95 0.28 30.99 -34.91
N GLU A 96 -0.79 31.48 -34.27
CA GLU A 96 -1.63 32.55 -34.79
C GLU A 96 -0.84 33.83 -35.07
N LEU A 97 0.06 34.22 -34.15
CA LEU A 97 0.94 35.38 -34.31
C LEU A 97 1.92 35.24 -35.48
N ARG A 98 2.36 34.05 -35.80
CA ARG A 98 3.24 33.79 -36.96
C ARG A 98 2.48 33.78 -38.26
N GLU A 99 1.24 33.30 -38.30
CA GLU A 99 0.40 33.26 -39.48
C GLU A 99 -0.08 34.66 -39.92
N ASP A 100 -0.36 35.54 -38.95
CA ASP A 100 -0.81 36.93 -39.20
C ASP A 100 0.30 37.88 -39.68
N GLY A 101 1.49 37.38 -40.01
CA GLY A 101 2.53 38.13 -40.73
C GLY A 101 3.42 39.02 -39.85
N GLY A 102 3.52 38.74 -38.57
CA GLY A 102 4.50 39.38 -37.69
C GLY A 102 3.88 40.31 -36.65
N PRO A 103 4.67 40.68 -35.66
CA PRO A 103 4.18 41.40 -34.50
C PRO A 103 3.69 42.78 -34.90
N HIS A 104 2.40 43.05 -34.70
CA HIS A 104 1.94 44.41 -34.56
C HIS A 104 2.73 45.07 -33.42
N GLU A 105 3.41 46.16 -33.70
CA GLU A 105 4.22 46.96 -32.78
C GLU A 105 3.40 47.47 -31.58
N LEU A 106 3.05 46.58 -30.67
CA LEU A 106 2.63 46.98 -29.32
C LEU A 106 3.84 46.95 -28.43
N ASN A 107 4.58 48.07 -28.46
CA ASN A 107 5.70 48.32 -27.60
C ASN A 107 5.18 48.58 -26.16
N ILE A 108 4.94 47.52 -25.40
CA ILE A 108 4.62 47.61 -23.99
C ILE A 108 5.94 47.42 -23.24
N ASP A 109 6.40 48.46 -22.55
CA ASP A 109 7.62 48.52 -21.71
C ASP A 109 8.96 48.30 -22.44
N GLY A 110 9.10 48.69 -23.72
CA GLY A 110 10.40 48.70 -24.42
C GLY A 110 10.95 47.29 -24.75
N LYS A 111 10.21 46.24 -24.56
CA LYS A 111 10.53 44.89 -25.01
C LYS A 111 9.76 44.54 -26.28
N LYS A 112 10.41 43.84 -27.21
CA LYS A 112 9.75 43.36 -28.42
C LYS A 112 8.69 42.33 -28.04
N PRO A 113 7.47 42.36 -28.61
CA PRO A 113 6.40 41.37 -28.32
C PRO A 113 6.85 39.92 -28.51
N GLU A 114 7.71 39.64 -29.48
CA GLU A 114 8.33 38.35 -29.73
C GLU A 114 9.02 37.74 -28.51
N THR A 115 9.67 38.55 -27.68
CA THR A 115 10.38 38.08 -26.48
C THR A 115 9.43 37.62 -25.38
N TYR A 116 8.25 38.23 -25.25
CA TYR A 116 7.26 37.84 -24.23
C TYR A 116 6.62 36.48 -24.53
N HIS A 117 6.29 36.24 -25.80
CA HIS A 117 5.68 34.98 -26.21
C HIS A 117 6.68 33.83 -26.15
N GLU A 118 7.94 34.04 -26.54
CA GLU A 118 8.97 33.03 -26.43
C GLU A 118 9.28 32.68 -24.97
N GLU A 119 9.30 33.66 -24.06
CA GLU A 119 9.47 33.44 -22.63
C GLU A 119 8.27 32.67 -22.03
N ALA A 120 7.04 33.03 -22.40
CA ALA A 120 5.83 32.34 -21.95
C ALA A 120 5.79 30.88 -22.41
N LEU A 121 6.18 30.62 -23.66
CA LEU A 121 6.28 29.27 -24.21
C LEU A 121 7.34 28.44 -23.50
N LYS A 122 8.52 29.00 -23.27
CA LYS A 122 9.60 28.35 -22.52
C LYS A 122 9.18 28.03 -21.10
N GLU A 123 8.48 28.94 -20.44
CA GLU A 123 7.99 28.74 -19.08
C GLU A 123 6.88 27.67 -19.01
N ALA A 124 5.92 27.70 -19.92
CA ALA A 124 4.89 26.66 -20.03
C ALA A 124 5.49 25.28 -20.29
N TYR A 125 6.49 25.19 -21.18
CA TYR A 125 7.24 23.96 -21.44
C TYR A 125 7.98 23.47 -20.21
N ARG A 126 8.71 24.36 -19.49
CA ARG A 126 9.42 23.99 -18.26
C ARG A 126 8.47 23.44 -17.20
N LYS A 127 7.32 24.07 -16.99
CA LYS A 127 6.30 23.63 -16.03
C LYS A 127 5.75 22.25 -16.41
N LEU A 128 5.49 22.02 -17.69
CA LEU A 128 5.01 20.71 -18.18
C LEU A 128 6.05 19.63 -17.95
N ILE A 129 7.31 19.86 -18.32
CA ILE A 129 8.39 18.88 -18.14
C ILE A 129 8.65 18.62 -16.64
N ALA A 130 8.67 19.67 -15.81
CA ALA A 130 8.80 19.51 -14.36
C ALA A 130 7.65 18.68 -13.78
N GLY A 131 6.39 18.97 -14.18
CA GLY A 131 5.23 18.23 -13.75
C GLY A 131 5.27 16.74 -14.15
N LEU A 132 5.70 16.44 -15.37
CA LEU A 132 5.90 15.07 -15.84
C LEU A 132 7.03 14.37 -15.06
N GLY A 133 8.15 15.04 -14.83
CA GLY A 133 9.27 14.51 -14.04
C GLY A 133 8.85 14.15 -12.61
N GLU A 134 8.10 15.01 -11.95
CA GLU A 134 7.55 14.73 -10.61
C GLU A 134 6.56 13.53 -10.64
N ALA A 135 5.68 13.44 -11.65
CA ALA A 135 4.76 12.31 -11.78
C ALA A 135 5.49 10.98 -11.99
N ILE A 136 6.57 10.96 -12.79
CA ILE A 136 7.40 9.78 -13.00
C ILE A 136 8.10 9.39 -11.69
N THR A 137 8.63 10.34 -10.94
CA THR A 137 9.30 10.09 -9.65
C THR A 137 8.31 9.49 -8.65
N LEU A 138 7.14 10.10 -8.48
CA LEU A 138 6.08 9.60 -7.61
C LEU A 138 5.60 8.19 -8.04
N GLY A 139 5.46 7.95 -9.34
CA GLY A 139 5.09 6.65 -9.88
C GLY A 139 6.10 5.55 -9.58
N SER A 140 7.40 5.86 -9.73
CA SER A 140 8.48 4.91 -9.43
C SER A 140 8.58 4.60 -7.94
N GLU A 141 8.40 5.58 -7.08
CA GLU A 141 8.38 5.40 -5.63
C GLU A 141 7.16 4.58 -5.16
N ALA A 142 5.97 4.86 -5.72
CA ALA A 142 4.78 4.06 -5.47
C ALA A 142 4.96 2.59 -5.89
N ALA A 143 5.59 2.32 -7.03
CA ALA A 143 5.90 0.97 -7.49
C ALA A 143 6.85 0.25 -6.52
N ARG A 144 7.92 0.91 -6.09
CA ARG A 144 8.87 0.37 -5.10
C ARG A 144 8.20 0.03 -3.76
N LEU A 145 7.34 0.90 -3.26
CA LEU A 145 6.64 0.67 -1.99
C LEU A 145 5.68 -0.51 -2.09
N ARG A 146 4.99 -0.68 -3.24
CA ARG A 146 4.13 -1.85 -3.48
C ARG A 146 4.93 -3.15 -3.51
N GLU A 147 6.09 -3.15 -4.17
CA GLU A 147 6.98 -4.31 -4.19
C GLU A 147 7.42 -4.73 -2.78
N LEU A 148 7.81 -3.77 -1.93
CA LEU A 148 8.15 -4.02 -0.54
C LEU A 148 6.97 -4.58 0.26
N ALA A 149 5.76 -4.07 0.05
CA ALA A 149 4.55 -4.57 0.68
C ALA A 149 4.20 -6.00 0.22
N ASP A 150 4.39 -6.32 -1.06
CA ASP A 150 4.18 -7.66 -1.61
C ASP A 150 5.16 -8.68 -1.02
N ILE A 151 6.43 -8.30 -0.84
CA ILE A 151 7.42 -9.15 -0.16
C ILE A 151 6.99 -9.45 1.27
N GLY A 152 6.55 -8.43 2.03
CA GLY A 152 6.03 -8.58 3.39
C GLY A 152 4.81 -9.51 3.45
N LEU A 153 3.86 -9.34 2.53
CA LEU A 153 2.69 -10.22 2.42
C LEU A 153 3.03 -11.68 2.10
N GLN A 154 4.00 -11.92 1.23
CA GLN A 154 4.46 -13.26 0.92
C GLN A 154 5.14 -13.92 2.13
N GLN A 155 5.90 -13.14 2.89
CA GLN A 155 6.53 -13.61 4.11
C GLN A 155 5.49 -14.00 5.16
N LEU A 156 4.48 -13.16 5.37
CA LEU A 156 3.34 -13.42 6.25
C LEU A 156 2.57 -14.68 5.84
N LYS A 157 2.29 -14.86 4.55
CA LYS A 157 1.63 -16.06 4.02
C LYS A 157 2.42 -17.34 4.31
N ARG A 158 3.75 -17.29 4.22
CA ARG A 158 4.61 -18.44 4.56
C ARG A 158 4.51 -18.75 6.05
N GLU A 159 4.59 -17.76 6.92
CA GLU A 159 4.50 -17.93 8.37
C GLU A 159 3.15 -18.55 8.77
N ILE A 160 2.04 -18.04 8.23
CA ILE A 160 0.71 -18.61 8.42
C ILE A 160 0.67 -20.05 7.91
N GLY A 161 1.23 -20.33 6.73
CA GLY A 161 1.30 -21.67 6.15
C GLY A 161 2.06 -22.67 7.01
N TYR A 162 3.02 -22.25 7.79
CA TYR A 162 3.73 -23.11 8.76
C TYR A 162 2.91 -23.39 10.04
N LEU A 163 2.03 -22.46 10.43
CA LEU A 163 1.22 -22.60 11.66
C LEU A 163 -0.03 -23.49 11.44
N VAL A 164 -0.70 -23.34 10.30
CA VAL A 164 -1.97 -24.03 9.99
C VAL A 164 -1.84 -25.56 9.86
N PRO A 165 -0.88 -26.14 9.11
CA PRO A 165 -0.76 -27.60 9.00
C PRO A 165 -0.39 -28.26 10.33
N LYS A 166 0.40 -27.57 11.17
CA LYS A 166 0.77 -28.04 12.50
C LYS A 166 -0.43 -28.14 13.45
N ALA A 167 -1.40 -27.23 13.32
CA ALA A 167 -2.63 -27.23 14.07
C ALA A 167 -3.60 -28.34 13.59
N ALA A 168 -3.73 -28.54 12.27
CA ALA A 168 -4.60 -29.54 11.67
C ALA A 168 -4.13 -30.99 11.92
N ALA A 169 -2.83 -31.24 11.90
CA ALA A 169 -2.26 -32.57 12.18
C ALA A 169 -2.44 -33.00 13.64
N THR A 170 -2.75 -32.07 14.54
CA THR A 170 -2.93 -32.32 15.98
C THR A 170 -4.40 -32.55 16.36
N ALA A 171 -5.34 -32.16 15.48
CA ALA A 171 -6.78 -32.29 15.71
C ALA A 171 -7.37 -33.63 15.27
N ALA A 172 -6.57 -34.55 14.71
CA ALA A 172 -7.04 -35.90 14.45
C ALA A 172 -7.13 -36.65 15.79
N PRO A 173 -8.34 -36.99 16.26
CA PRO A 173 -8.47 -37.85 17.44
C PRO A 173 -7.88 -39.21 17.09
N GLU A 174 -6.93 -39.70 17.90
CA GLU A 174 -6.60 -41.12 17.94
C GLU A 174 -7.90 -41.85 18.29
N VAL A 175 -8.57 -42.40 17.27
CA VAL A 175 -9.59 -43.41 17.45
C VAL A 175 -8.86 -44.63 18.03
N ARG A 176 -8.80 -44.71 19.35
CA ARG A 176 -8.44 -45.95 20.05
C ARG A 176 -9.45 -46.99 19.58
N GLN A 177 -9.03 -47.82 18.67
CA GLN A 177 -9.72 -49.08 18.39
C GLN A 177 -9.68 -49.90 19.69
N SER A 178 -10.78 -49.91 20.42
CA SER A 178 -10.98 -50.85 21.50
C SER A 178 -10.93 -52.26 20.89
N PRO A 179 -10.14 -53.19 21.45
CA PRO A 179 -10.12 -54.55 20.98
C PRO A 179 -11.53 -55.17 21.21
N LEU A 180 -12.08 -55.79 20.16
CA LEU A 180 -13.29 -56.58 20.22
C LEU A 180 -13.13 -57.69 21.28
N PRO A 181 -14.16 -57.95 22.13
CA PRO A 181 -14.13 -59.08 23.01
C PRO A 181 -14.16 -60.40 22.23
N PRO A 182 -13.52 -61.48 22.71
CA PRO A 182 -13.51 -62.75 22.06
C PRO A 182 -14.93 -63.33 22.01
N ALA A 183 -15.31 -63.86 20.85
CA ALA A 183 -16.57 -64.60 20.66
C ALA A 183 -16.50 -65.92 21.42
N GLU A 184 -17.50 -66.17 22.31
CA GLU A 184 -17.84 -67.48 22.84
C GLU A 184 -18.73 -68.27 21.87
#